data_bc4ee70374cc36040ca64bef98d05001
#
_entry.id   bc4ee70374cc36040ca64bef98d05001
#
_cell.length_a   1.000
_cell.length_b   1.000
_cell.length_c   1.000
_cell.angle_alpha   90.00
_cell.angle_beta   90.00
_cell.angle_gamma   90.00
#
_symmetry.space_group_name_H-M   'P 1'
#
loop_
_entity.id
_entity.type
_entity.pdbx_description
1 polymer ?
#
loop_
_entity_poly.entity_id
_entity_poly.type
_entity_poly.pdbx_seq_one_letter_code
_entity_poly.pdbx_strand_id
1 'polypeptide(L)'
;LAITDHDTLSGWEEAKVAALAHGIEFVPGVELSTVHNSRSMHILGFYPDAGLLGGALRERVGGRFRRALKMVENLAALGYNIELPVLGEGMAPGRPHIAAALVKAGYVQCNQEAFDRLLGEDKPAYVGYEKFSSGDGIALLRRCGGVPVWAHPYLFRGGNVEDVLVELVEAGLMGVEVYHPTHSPAQVKNLERLCAEYGLLMTGGSDYHGPSLDAGGAESTTLNMLHLPLALLEPVKKAALHIPGMNPAPQPLNDL
;
A
#
# COMPACT_ATOMS: atom_id res chain seq x y z
N LEU A 1 -14.04 6.59 1.32
CA LEU A 1 -12.74 6.58 0.65
C LEU A 1 -11.63 6.32 1.66
N ALA A 2 -10.74 5.34 1.42
CA ALA A 2 -9.51 5.16 2.18
C ALA A 2 -8.33 5.79 1.43
N ILE A 3 -7.41 6.40 2.17
CA ILE A 3 -6.08 6.80 1.69
C ILE A 3 -5.07 5.92 2.41
N THR A 4 -4.29 5.17 1.63
CA THR A 4 -3.35 4.16 2.11
C THR A 4 -1.96 4.36 1.50
N ASP A 5 -1.47 5.59 1.54
CA ASP A 5 -0.15 5.95 1.02
C ASP A 5 0.97 5.10 1.65
N HIS A 6 1.99 4.80 0.87
CA HIS A 6 3.12 3.98 1.32
C HIS A 6 3.93 4.63 2.45
N ASP A 7 3.93 4.01 3.61
CA ASP A 7 4.72 4.34 4.80
C ASP A 7 4.56 5.80 5.28
N THR A 8 3.47 6.49 4.91
CA THR A 8 3.20 7.89 5.29
C THR A 8 1.72 8.13 5.59
N LEU A 9 1.43 9.14 6.40
CA LEU A 9 0.10 9.65 6.71
C LEU A 9 -0.09 11.09 6.20
N SER A 10 0.86 11.61 5.42
CA SER A 10 0.90 13.04 5.05
C SER A 10 -0.29 13.49 4.21
N GLY A 11 -0.93 12.58 3.45
CA GLY A 11 -2.13 12.86 2.66
C GLY A 11 -3.45 12.89 3.44
N TRP A 12 -3.47 12.50 4.73
CA TRP A 12 -4.73 12.32 5.46
C TRP A 12 -5.52 13.60 5.65
N GLU A 13 -4.89 14.70 6.07
CA GLU A 13 -5.61 15.94 6.38
C GLU A 13 -6.22 16.56 5.12
N GLU A 14 -5.49 16.57 4.01
CA GLU A 14 -6.02 17.06 2.73
C GLU A 14 -7.17 16.18 2.25
N ALA A 15 -7.00 14.88 2.26
CA ALA A 15 -8.03 13.93 1.84
C ALA A 15 -9.27 13.97 2.72
N LYS A 16 -9.12 14.13 4.05
CA LYS A 16 -10.22 14.26 4.99
C LYS A 16 -11.04 15.51 4.72
N VAL A 17 -10.39 16.65 4.51
CA VAL A 17 -11.07 17.91 4.18
C VAL A 17 -11.82 17.79 2.85
N ALA A 18 -11.18 17.24 1.82
CA ALA A 18 -11.79 17.03 0.52
C ALA A 18 -12.98 16.04 0.59
N ALA A 19 -12.83 14.93 1.29
CA ALA A 19 -13.91 13.95 1.47
C ALA A 19 -15.12 14.57 2.17
N LEU A 20 -14.90 15.30 3.26
CA LEU A 20 -15.97 16.00 4.00
C LEU A 20 -16.72 16.99 3.10
N ALA A 21 -16.02 17.79 2.29
CA ALA A 21 -16.63 18.75 1.38
C ALA A 21 -17.54 18.11 0.33
N HIS A 22 -17.33 16.84 0.04
CA HIS A 22 -18.11 16.06 -0.94
C HIS A 22 -19.05 15.03 -0.30
N GLY A 23 -19.24 15.05 1.02
CA GLY A 23 -20.10 14.09 1.73
C GLY A 23 -19.59 12.64 1.66
N ILE A 24 -18.28 12.45 1.47
CA ILE A 24 -17.62 11.13 1.40
C ILE A 24 -17.01 10.81 2.77
N GLU A 25 -17.26 9.62 3.28
CA GLU A 25 -16.60 9.16 4.50
C GLU A 25 -15.10 8.93 4.24
N PHE A 26 -14.26 9.55 5.06
CA PHE A 26 -12.81 9.33 5.05
C PHE A 26 -12.42 8.17 5.97
N VAL A 27 -11.66 7.21 5.45
CA VAL A 27 -11.09 6.09 6.19
C VAL A 27 -9.59 6.29 6.27
N PRO A 28 -9.04 6.59 7.46
CA PRO A 28 -7.59 6.71 7.63
C PRO A 28 -6.92 5.35 7.42
N GLY A 29 -5.91 5.31 6.58
CA GLY A 29 -5.18 4.10 6.26
C GLY A 29 -3.72 4.36 5.93
N VAL A 30 -2.95 3.30 5.83
CA VAL A 30 -1.54 3.30 5.43
C VAL A 30 -1.24 1.99 4.72
N GLU A 31 -0.32 2.00 3.76
CA GLU A 31 0.25 0.79 3.18
C GLU A 31 1.70 0.64 3.63
N LEU A 32 1.97 -0.33 4.53
CA LEU A 32 3.31 -0.61 5.00
C LEU A 32 4.09 -1.44 3.99
N SER A 33 5.27 -0.96 3.61
CA SER A 33 6.23 -1.70 2.81
C SER A 33 7.00 -2.67 3.70
N THR A 34 6.75 -3.96 3.54
CA THR A 34 7.37 -5.04 4.33
C THR A 34 8.10 -6.04 3.42
N VAL A 35 8.80 -6.99 4.03
CA VAL A 35 9.49 -8.09 3.35
C VAL A 35 9.00 -9.41 3.93
N HIS A 36 8.62 -10.34 3.06
CA HIS A 36 8.30 -11.72 3.40
C HIS A 36 9.02 -12.66 2.41
N ASN A 37 9.68 -13.70 2.91
CA ASN A 37 10.47 -14.63 2.07
C ASN A 37 11.43 -13.90 1.10
N SER A 38 12.08 -12.82 1.58
CA SER A 38 13.00 -11.98 0.81
C SER A 38 12.38 -11.24 -0.38
N ARG A 39 11.06 -11.18 -0.45
CA ARG A 39 10.29 -10.45 -1.46
C ARG A 39 9.48 -9.31 -0.84
N SER A 40 9.24 -8.27 -1.63
CA SER A 40 8.39 -7.16 -1.22
C SER A 40 6.97 -7.64 -0.98
N MET A 41 6.41 -7.29 0.18
CA MET A 41 5.02 -7.54 0.55
C MET A 41 4.44 -6.28 1.18
N HIS A 42 3.18 -5.99 0.88
CA HIS A 42 2.51 -4.83 1.44
C HIS A 42 1.42 -5.24 2.42
N ILE A 43 1.34 -4.52 3.53
CA ILE A 43 0.29 -4.69 4.55
C ILE A 43 -0.43 -3.36 4.71
N LEU A 44 -1.72 -3.35 4.35
CA LEU A 44 -2.60 -2.22 4.63
C LEU A 44 -2.93 -2.17 6.12
N GLY A 45 -2.98 -0.98 6.67
CA GLY A 45 -3.47 -0.72 8.02
C GLY A 45 -4.64 0.25 7.97
N PHE A 46 -5.83 -0.16 8.38
CA PHE A 46 -6.99 0.73 8.46
C PHE A 46 -7.21 1.18 9.89
N TYR A 47 -7.57 2.46 10.07
CA TYR A 47 -7.85 3.10 11.36
C TYR A 47 -6.70 3.05 12.38
N PRO A 48 -5.40 3.16 11.99
CA PRO A 48 -4.34 3.22 12.98
C PRO A 48 -4.35 4.57 13.70
N ASP A 49 -3.88 4.59 14.96
CA ASP A 49 -3.59 5.82 15.68
C ASP A 49 -2.36 6.52 15.07
N ALA A 50 -2.57 7.73 14.56
CA ALA A 50 -1.51 8.51 13.89
C ALA A 50 -0.36 8.88 14.84
N GLY A 51 -0.65 9.17 16.10
CA GLY A 51 0.35 9.54 17.11
C GLY A 51 1.29 8.39 17.42
N LEU A 52 0.74 7.18 17.58
CA LEU A 52 1.50 5.95 17.83
C LEU A 52 2.30 5.49 16.61
N LEU A 53 1.72 5.61 15.41
CA LEU A 53 2.34 5.11 14.17
C LEU A 53 3.40 6.06 13.62
N GLY A 54 3.24 7.38 13.80
CA GLY A 54 4.07 8.40 13.15
C GLY A 54 5.57 8.29 13.45
N GLY A 55 5.95 7.83 14.64
CA GLY A 55 7.36 7.60 15.00
C GLY A 55 8.01 6.51 14.15
N ALA A 56 7.35 5.38 14.01
CA ALA A 56 7.81 4.25 13.21
C ALA A 56 7.84 4.58 11.70
N LEU A 57 6.87 5.36 11.22
CA LEU A 57 6.83 5.75 9.80
C LEU A 57 7.97 6.68 9.39
N ARG A 58 8.43 7.60 10.27
CA ARG A 58 9.58 8.46 9.94
C ARG A 58 10.83 7.66 9.58
N GLU A 59 11.13 6.59 10.33
CA GLU A 59 12.26 5.71 9.99
C GLU A 59 12.03 4.98 8.67
N ARG A 60 10.80 4.56 8.41
CA ARG A 60 10.41 3.90 7.15
C ARG A 60 10.57 4.82 5.93
N VAL A 61 10.11 6.06 6.03
CA VAL A 61 10.30 7.08 4.99
C VAL A 61 11.79 7.29 4.72
N GLY A 62 12.63 7.38 5.77
CA GLY A 62 14.09 7.45 5.65
C GLY A 62 14.67 6.25 4.90
N GLY A 63 14.25 5.04 5.23
CA GLY A 63 14.65 3.81 4.52
C GLY A 63 14.24 3.79 3.06
N ARG A 64 13.02 4.22 2.74
CA ARG A 64 12.56 4.37 1.35
C ARG A 64 13.40 5.36 0.56
N PHE A 65 13.76 6.48 1.19
CA PHE A 65 14.61 7.49 0.56
C PHE A 65 16.01 6.94 0.24
N ARG A 66 16.67 6.28 1.21
CA ARG A 66 17.96 5.61 1.00
C ARG A 66 17.89 4.58 -0.13
N ARG A 67 16.81 3.80 -0.17
CA ARG A 67 16.55 2.82 -1.23
C ARG A 67 16.43 3.47 -2.60
N ALA A 68 15.67 4.56 -2.71
CA ALA A 68 15.47 5.29 -3.97
C ALA A 68 16.78 5.88 -4.49
N LEU A 69 17.59 6.48 -3.61
CA LEU A 69 18.94 6.95 -3.95
C LEU A 69 19.80 5.84 -4.53
N LYS A 70 19.79 4.67 -3.88
CA LYS A 70 20.58 3.52 -4.34
C LYS A 70 20.13 3.00 -5.72
N MET A 71 18.82 3.04 -6.00
CA MET A 71 18.32 2.70 -7.33
C MET A 71 18.79 3.70 -8.40
N VAL A 72 18.80 5.01 -8.10
CA VAL A 72 19.30 6.03 -9.01
C VAL A 72 20.82 5.86 -9.26
N GLU A 73 21.61 5.54 -8.23
CA GLU A 73 23.03 5.20 -8.39
C GLU A 73 23.24 3.98 -9.30
N ASN A 74 22.44 2.91 -9.11
CA ASN A 74 22.50 1.71 -9.94
C ASN A 74 22.13 2.03 -11.41
N LEU A 75 21.11 2.87 -11.62
CA LEU A 75 20.73 3.34 -12.95
C LEU A 75 21.87 4.15 -13.62
N ALA A 76 22.51 5.06 -12.88
CA ALA A 76 23.64 5.82 -13.40
C ALA A 76 24.81 4.92 -13.83
N ALA A 77 25.11 3.88 -13.03
CA ALA A 77 26.13 2.88 -13.39
C ALA A 77 25.79 2.09 -14.66
N LEU A 78 24.51 1.99 -15.01
CA LEU A 78 24.01 1.36 -16.24
C LEU A 78 23.90 2.36 -17.42
N GLY A 79 24.25 3.62 -17.21
CA GLY A 79 24.17 4.68 -18.23
C GLY A 79 22.84 5.45 -18.27
N TYR A 80 21.92 5.21 -17.33
CA TYR A 80 20.64 5.90 -17.22
C TYR A 80 20.72 7.02 -16.17
N ASN A 81 21.13 8.21 -16.58
CA ASN A 81 21.32 9.35 -15.68
C ASN A 81 19.99 10.10 -15.48
N ILE A 82 19.41 9.97 -14.31
CA ILE A 82 18.22 10.70 -13.88
C ILE A 82 18.46 11.36 -12.52
N GLU A 83 17.73 12.44 -12.25
CA GLU A 83 17.68 13.02 -10.91
C GLU A 83 16.68 12.25 -10.05
N LEU A 84 16.94 12.18 -8.74
CA LEU A 84 15.99 11.61 -7.79
C LEU A 84 14.73 12.48 -7.77
N PRO A 85 13.54 11.91 -8.02
CA PRO A 85 12.28 12.66 -7.95
C PRO A 85 12.07 13.28 -6.57
N VAL A 86 11.74 14.58 -6.54
CA VAL A 86 11.40 15.31 -5.31
C VAL A 86 9.88 15.26 -5.14
N LEU A 87 9.44 14.81 -3.96
CA LEU A 87 8.04 14.74 -3.56
C LEU A 87 7.76 15.71 -2.41
N GLY A 88 6.51 15.77 -1.97
CA GLY A 88 6.09 16.57 -0.83
C GLY A 88 6.75 16.14 0.49
N GLU A 89 6.62 16.99 1.51
CA GLU A 89 7.14 16.73 2.85
C GLU A 89 6.58 15.41 3.42
N GLY A 90 7.44 14.62 4.07
CA GLY A 90 7.03 13.32 4.63
C GLY A 90 6.84 12.20 3.60
N MET A 91 7.21 12.41 2.35
CA MET A 91 7.11 11.44 1.27
C MET A 91 8.48 11.03 0.74
N ALA A 92 8.63 9.77 0.34
CA ALA A 92 9.85 9.27 -0.31
C ALA A 92 9.53 8.64 -1.67
N PRO A 93 10.39 8.85 -2.70
CA PRO A 93 10.17 8.28 -4.01
C PRO A 93 10.11 6.75 -3.97
N GLY A 94 9.11 6.18 -4.65
CA GLY A 94 9.04 4.76 -4.95
C GLY A 94 9.46 4.45 -6.38
N ARG A 95 9.45 3.17 -6.75
CA ARG A 95 9.76 2.71 -8.12
C ARG A 95 8.90 3.38 -9.21
N PRO A 96 7.58 3.61 -9.03
CA PRO A 96 6.79 4.32 -10.04
C PRO A 96 7.30 5.73 -10.34
N HIS A 97 7.76 6.47 -9.33
CA HIS A 97 8.31 7.82 -9.51
C HIS A 97 9.64 7.79 -10.28
N ILE A 98 10.49 6.78 -10.01
CA ILE A 98 11.76 6.58 -10.75
C ILE A 98 11.46 6.15 -12.18
N ALA A 99 10.47 5.29 -12.42
CA ALA A 99 10.02 4.90 -13.75
C ALA A 99 9.52 6.11 -14.55
N ALA A 100 8.69 6.96 -13.96
CA ALA A 100 8.24 8.21 -14.59
C ALA A 100 9.42 9.16 -14.94
N ALA A 101 10.45 9.23 -14.08
CA ALA A 101 11.66 10.01 -14.37
C ALA A 101 12.44 9.43 -15.57
N LEU A 102 12.52 8.11 -15.71
CA LEU A 102 13.13 7.44 -16.86
C LEU A 102 12.35 7.70 -18.16
N VAL A 103 11.01 7.68 -18.10
CA VAL A 103 10.14 8.05 -19.25
C VAL A 103 10.38 9.50 -19.63
N LYS A 104 10.34 10.42 -18.66
CA LYS A 104 10.60 11.86 -18.89
C LYS A 104 11.97 12.13 -19.49
N ALA A 105 12.99 11.36 -19.11
CA ALA A 105 14.33 11.46 -19.66
C ALA A 105 14.50 10.78 -21.04
N GLY A 106 13.46 10.10 -21.56
CA GLY A 106 13.47 9.43 -22.86
C GLY A 106 14.24 8.10 -22.89
N TYR A 107 14.56 7.51 -21.73
CA TYR A 107 15.28 6.22 -21.64
C TYR A 107 14.39 5.01 -21.87
N VAL A 108 13.09 5.17 -21.60
CA VAL A 108 12.04 4.16 -21.80
C VAL A 108 10.78 4.85 -22.33
N GLN A 109 9.89 4.09 -22.98
CA GLN A 109 8.67 4.63 -23.58
C GLN A 109 7.49 4.73 -22.58
N CYS A 110 7.46 3.85 -21.59
CA CYS A 110 6.42 3.82 -20.57
C CYS A 110 6.94 3.23 -19.25
N ASN A 111 6.19 3.41 -18.18
CA ASN A 111 6.52 2.87 -16.86
C ASN A 111 6.69 1.35 -16.89
N GLN A 112 5.84 0.62 -17.62
CA GLN A 112 5.93 -0.83 -17.73
C GLN A 112 7.29 -1.28 -18.27
N GLU A 113 7.80 -0.62 -19.32
CA GLU A 113 9.13 -0.90 -19.87
C GLU A 113 10.24 -0.66 -18.81
N ALA A 114 10.13 0.41 -18.01
CA ALA A 114 11.07 0.66 -16.92
C ALA A 114 11.08 -0.49 -15.89
N PHE A 115 9.92 -1.01 -15.53
CA PHE A 115 9.82 -2.15 -14.61
C PHE A 115 10.36 -3.43 -15.22
N ASP A 116 10.04 -3.74 -16.47
CA ASP A 116 10.44 -4.98 -17.14
C ASP A 116 11.96 -5.06 -17.36
N ARG A 117 12.60 -3.92 -17.59
CA ARG A 117 14.03 -3.86 -17.93
C ARG A 117 14.93 -3.52 -16.76
N LEU A 118 14.50 -2.64 -15.84
CA LEU A 118 15.40 -1.96 -14.90
C LEU A 118 14.98 -2.04 -13.43
N LEU A 119 13.70 -1.83 -13.10
CA LEU A 119 13.23 -1.55 -11.74
C LEU A 119 12.41 -2.67 -11.10
N GLY A 120 11.96 -3.66 -11.88
CA GLY A 120 11.25 -4.83 -11.35
C GLY A 120 12.13 -5.65 -10.41
N GLU A 121 11.54 -6.52 -9.61
CA GLU A 121 12.31 -7.45 -8.77
C GLU A 121 13.25 -8.29 -9.65
N ASP A 122 14.46 -8.51 -9.14
CA ASP A 122 15.55 -9.21 -9.87
C ASP A 122 16.08 -8.47 -11.12
N LYS A 123 15.73 -7.19 -11.34
CA LYS A 123 16.26 -6.35 -12.43
C LYS A 123 17.49 -5.57 -11.98
N PRO A 124 18.35 -5.11 -12.93
CA PRO A 124 19.69 -4.59 -12.61
C PRO A 124 19.73 -3.38 -11.68
N ALA A 125 18.73 -2.51 -11.71
CA ALA A 125 18.67 -1.34 -10.83
C ALA A 125 17.82 -1.57 -9.58
N TYR A 126 17.22 -2.75 -9.43
CA TYR A 126 16.39 -3.06 -8.26
C TYR A 126 17.19 -3.04 -6.96
N VAL A 127 16.58 -2.46 -5.94
CA VAL A 127 17.05 -2.51 -4.56
C VAL A 127 15.88 -2.95 -3.68
N GLY A 128 16.08 -3.99 -2.87
CA GLY A 128 15.09 -4.47 -1.91
C GLY A 128 14.78 -3.45 -0.81
N TYR A 129 13.69 -3.64 -0.09
CA TYR A 129 13.43 -2.89 1.14
C TYR A 129 14.40 -3.28 2.25
N GLU A 130 14.66 -2.34 3.17
CA GLU A 130 15.33 -2.65 4.42
C GLU A 130 14.52 -3.72 5.19
N LYS A 131 15.23 -4.52 6.01
CA LYS A 131 14.62 -5.64 6.75
C LYS A 131 13.52 -5.14 7.70
N PHE A 132 12.28 -5.36 7.32
CA PHE A 132 11.08 -5.16 8.13
C PHE A 132 10.08 -6.21 7.69
N SER A 133 9.94 -7.24 8.51
CA SER A 133 9.12 -8.40 8.14
C SER A 133 7.63 -8.06 8.08
N SER A 134 6.87 -8.85 7.34
CA SER A 134 5.40 -8.74 7.33
C SER A 134 4.81 -8.95 8.73
N GLY A 135 5.38 -9.86 9.51
CA GLY A 135 4.99 -10.07 10.91
C GLY A 135 5.24 -8.84 11.78
N ASP A 136 6.40 -8.16 11.62
CA ASP A 136 6.67 -6.89 12.34
C ASP A 136 5.69 -5.79 11.90
N GLY A 137 5.34 -5.72 10.62
CA GLY A 137 4.34 -4.78 10.09
C GLY A 137 2.96 -5.01 10.67
N ILE A 138 2.50 -6.26 10.69
CA ILE A 138 1.22 -6.65 11.30
C ILE A 138 1.22 -6.30 12.80
N ALA A 139 2.27 -6.67 13.53
CA ALA A 139 2.40 -6.37 14.94
C ALA A 139 2.43 -4.85 15.22
N LEU A 140 3.12 -4.06 14.39
CA LEU A 140 3.14 -2.61 14.50
C LEU A 140 1.74 -2.03 14.33
N LEU A 141 1.03 -2.40 13.26
CA LEU A 141 -0.33 -1.91 13.00
C LEU A 141 -1.27 -2.23 14.16
N ARG A 142 -1.24 -3.46 14.66
CA ARG A 142 -2.07 -3.87 15.79
C ARG A 142 -1.76 -3.08 17.06
N ARG A 143 -0.48 -2.83 17.36
CA ARG A 143 -0.09 -1.98 18.51
C ARG A 143 -0.56 -0.55 18.38
N CYS A 144 -0.70 -0.07 17.15
CA CYS A 144 -1.25 1.26 16.85
C CYS A 144 -2.78 1.25 16.67
N GLY A 145 -3.50 0.19 17.07
CA GLY A 145 -4.95 0.09 16.97
C GLY A 145 -5.48 -0.09 15.54
N GLY A 146 -4.61 -0.31 14.57
CA GLY A 146 -4.99 -0.48 13.17
C GLY A 146 -5.32 -1.92 12.81
N VAL A 147 -6.22 -2.11 11.84
CA VAL A 147 -6.62 -3.39 11.26
C VAL A 147 -5.64 -3.79 10.16
N PRO A 148 -4.75 -4.80 10.34
CA PRO A 148 -3.82 -5.23 9.30
C PRO A 148 -4.51 -6.10 8.26
N VAL A 149 -4.28 -5.77 6.99
CA VAL A 149 -4.86 -6.45 5.82
C VAL A 149 -3.75 -6.73 4.81
N TRP A 150 -3.67 -7.93 4.25
CA TRP A 150 -2.72 -8.24 3.19
C TRP A 150 -3.14 -7.60 1.87
N ALA A 151 -2.33 -6.67 1.35
CA ALA A 151 -2.58 -5.97 0.09
C ALA A 151 -2.33 -6.90 -1.11
N HIS A 152 -3.18 -6.83 -2.11
CA HIS A 152 -3.06 -7.45 -3.45
C HIS A 152 -2.27 -8.78 -3.48
N PRO A 153 -2.74 -9.88 -2.82
CA PRO A 153 -1.98 -11.12 -2.59
C PRO A 153 -1.38 -11.75 -3.84
N TYR A 154 -2.05 -11.67 -4.98
CA TYR A 154 -1.56 -12.27 -6.22
C TYR A 154 -0.47 -11.46 -6.95
N LEU A 155 -0.12 -10.27 -6.46
CA LEU A 155 1.09 -9.55 -6.90
C LEU A 155 2.33 -9.98 -6.12
N PHE A 156 2.16 -10.68 -5.00
CA PHE A 156 3.27 -11.19 -4.20
C PHE A 156 3.95 -12.39 -4.90
N ARG A 157 5.29 -12.39 -4.92
CA ARG A 157 6.10 -13.38 -5.63
C ARG A 157 7.00 -14.21 -4.71
N GLY A 158 6.74 -14.17 -3.41
CA GLY A 158 7.58 -14.86 -2.41
C GLY A 158 7.00 -16.16 -1.89
N GLY A 159 5.97 -16.71 -2.53
CA GLY A 159 5.35 -17.98 -2.13
C GLY A 159 3.95 -18.15 -2.70
N ASN A 160 3.35 -19.28 -2.41
CA ASN A 160 1.95 -19.57 -2.71
C ASN A 160 1.05 -18.78 -1.74
N VAL A 161 -0.07 -18.25 -2.23
CA VAL A 161 -0.98 -17.40 -1.45
C VAL A 161 -1.54 -18.14 -0.23
N GLU A 162 -1.92 -19.38 -0.38
CA GLU A 162 -2.49 -20.21 0.67
C GLU A 162 -1.49 -20.43 1.82
N ASP A 163 -0.26 -20.81 1.49
CA ASP A 163 0.79 -21.11 2.48
C ASP A 163 1.20 -19.85 3.23
N VAL A 164 1.43 -18.76 2.49
CA VAL A 164 1.79 -17.45 3.05
C VAL A 164 0.68 -16.89 3.93
N LEU A 165 -0.59 -17.08 3.55
CA LEU A 165 -1.72 -16.60 4.34
C LEU A 165 -1.74 -17.22 5.73
N VAL A 166 -1.42 -18.51 5.86
CA VAL A 166 -1.34 -19.20 7.17
C VAL A 166 -0.32 -18.49 8.08
N GLU A 167 0.89 -18.21 7.57
CA GLU A 167 1.94 -17.53 8.33
C GLU A 167 1.52 -16.11 8.75
N LEU A 168 0.82 -15.38 7.87
CA LEU A 168 0.32 -14.04 8.19
C LEU A 168 -0.82 -14.07 9.21
N VAL A 169 -1.70 -15.06 9.16
CA VAL A 169 -2.78 -15.26 10.15
C VAL A 169 -2.17 -15.56 11.52
N GLU A 170 -1.16 -16.41 11.59
CA GLU A 170 -0.42 -16.69 12.84
C GLU A 170 0.26 -15.42 13.40
N ALA A 171 0.74 -14.52 12.52
CA ALA A 171 1.27 -13.22 12.91
C ALA A 171 0.19 -12.21 13.35
N GLY A 172 -1.10 -12.54 13.18
CA GLY A 172 -2.23 -11.72 13.60
C GLY A 172 -2.86 -10.86 12.51
N LEU A 173 -2.71 -11.23 11.23
CA LEU A 173 -3.44 -10.63 10.12
C LEU A 173 -4.96 -10.71 10.37
N MET A 174 -5.69 -9.67 10.00
CA MET A 174 -7.14 -9.59 10.25
C MET A 174 -7.96 -9.58 8.96
N GLY A 175 -7.36 -9.36 7.80
CA GLY A 175 -8.09 -9.31 6.54
C GLY A 175 -7.19 -9.46 5.31
N VAL A 176 -7.83 -9.54 4.16
CA VAL A 176 -7.19 -9.66 2.84
C VAL A 176 -7.85 -8.71 1.87
N GLU A 177 -7.07 -8.06 1.02
CA GLU A 177 -7.58 -7.32 -0.12
C GLU A 177 -7.98 -8.30 -1.23
N VAL A 178 -9.27 -8.66 -1.22
CA VAL A 178 -9.86 -9.63 -2.15
C VAL A 178 -10.08 -9.02 -3.52
N TYR A 179 -10.63 -7.79 -3.53
CA TYR A 179 -11.06 -7.12 -4.74
C TYR A 179 -10.01 -6.09 -5.16
N HIS A 180 -9.20 -6.46 -6.17
CA HIS A 180 -8.15 -5.63 -6.74
C HIS A 180 -8.21 -5.70 -8.27
N PRO A 181 -7.89 -4.63 -9.02
CA PRO A 181 -8.01 -4.60 -10.49
C PRO A 181 -7.23 -5.70 -11.22
N THR A 182 -6.13 -6.16 -10.64
CA THR A 182 -5.29 -7.22 -11.24
C THR A 182 -5.74 -8.63 -10.91
N HIS A 183 -6.69 -8.81 -9.98
CA HIS A 183 -7.16 -10.13 -9.60
C HIS A 183 -8.18 -10.66 -10.63
N SER A 184 -7.93 -11.83 -11.17
CA SER A 184 -8.90 -12.54 -12.00
C SER A 184 -10.11 -13.01 -11.18
N PRO A 185 -11.27 -13.28 -11.81
CA PRO A 185 -12.44 -13.81 -11.10
C PRO A 185 -12.17 -15.10 -10.32
N ALA A 186 -11.29 -15.95 -10.82
CA ALA A 186 -10.90 -17.19 -10.12
C ALA A 186 -10.07 -16.90 -8.86
N GLN A 187 -9.17 -15.91 -8.92
CA GLN A 187 -8.38 -15.46 -7.78
C GLN A 187 -9.26 -14.79 -6.72
N VAL A 188 -10.19 -13.93 -7.12
CA VAL A 188 -11.18 -13.34 -6.20
C VAL A 188 -11.94 -14.44 -5.47
N LYS A 189 -12.51 -15.41 -6.19
CA LYS A 189 -13.25 -16.51 -5.59
C LYS A 189 -12.41 -17.36 -4.63
N ASN A 190 -11.11 -17.56 -4.94
CA ASN A 190 -10.21 -18.26 -4.04
C ASN A 190 -9.94 -17.46 -2.75
N LEU A 191 -9.72 -16.15 -2.86
CA LEU A 191 -9.52 -15.28 -1.69
C LEU A 191 -10.79 -15.19 -0.82
N GLU A 192 -11.99 -15.12 -1.43
CA GLU A 192 -13.26 -15.17 -0.69
C GLU A 192 -13.39 -16.47 0.12
N ARG A 193 -13.04 -17.62 -0.49
CA ARG A 193 -13.03 -18.92 0.20
C ARG A 193 -12.05 -18.93 1.37
N LEU A 194 -10.82 -18.45 1.16
CA LEU A 194 -9.80 -18.37 2.21
C LEU A 194 -10.22 -17.44 3.33
N CYS A 195 -10.79 -16.28 3.03
CA CYS A 195 -11.32 -15.37 4.05
C CYS A 195 -12.43 -16.02 4.89
N ALA A 196 -13.32 -16.77 4.25
CA ALA A 196 -14.37 -17.49 4.98
C ALA A 196 -13.79 -18.63 5.85
N GLU A 197 -12.78 -19.34 5.37
CA GLU A 197 -12.12 -20.43 6.08
C GLU A 197 -11.38 -19.97 7.34
N TYR A 198 -10.64 -18.83 7.23
CA TYR A 198 -9.83 -18.29 8.32
C TYR A 198 -10.54 -17.19 9.13
N GLY A 199 -11.79 -16.86 8.83
CA GLY A 199 -12.54 -15.80 9.52
C GLY A 199 -11.97 -14.40 9.31
N LEU A 200 -11.40 -14.13 8.11
CA LEU A 200 -10.75 -12.87 7.77
C LEU A 200 -11.72 -11.87 7.16
N LEU A 201 -11.43 -10.58 7.37
CA LEU A 201 -12.11 -9.48 6.72
C LEU A 201 -11.78 -9.47 5.22
N MET A 202 -12.75 -9.13 4.40
CA MET A 202 -12.57 -8.88 2.98
C MET A 202 -12.56 -7.39 2.72
N THR A 203 -11.57 -6.91 1.98
CA THR A 203 -11.47 -5.53 1.52
C THR A 203 -11.22 -5.47 0.02
N GLY A 204 -11.10 -4.27 -0.51
CA GLY A 204 -10.67 -4.04 -1.87
C GLY A 204 -10.40 -2.58 -2.14
N GLY A 205 -9.67 -2.31 -3.19
CA GLY A 205 -9.29 -0.98 -3.62
C GLY A 205 -8.83 -0.94 -5.07
N SER A 206 -8.78 0.26 -5.63
CA SER A 206 -8.31 0.48 -7.00
C SER A 206 -6.79 0.53 -7.10
N ASP A 207 -6.08 0.62 -5.98
CA ASP A 207 -4.63 0.88 -5.94
C ASP A 207 -4.24 2.10 -6.82
N TYR A 208 -5.05 3.17 -6.73
CA TYR A 208 -4.93 4.35 -7.56
C TYR A 208 -3.74 5.21 -7.11
N HIS A 209 -2.80 5.43 -8.01
CA HIS A 209 -1.56 6.19 -7.79
C HIS A 209 -1.57 7.59 -8.45
N GLY A 210 -2.74 8.14 -8.71
CA GLY A 210 -2.87 9.42 -9.37
C GLY A 210 -3.14 9.29 -10.88
N PRO A 211 -3.36 10.43 -11.58
CA PRO A 211 -3.57 10.41 -13.02
C PRO A 211 -2.32 9.89 -13.72
N SER A 212 -2.48 8.89 -14.59
CA SER A 212 -1.38 8.37 -15.39
C SER A 212 -0.81 9.49 -16.27
N LEU A 213 0.50 9.70 -16.18
CA LEU A 213 1.22 10.59 -17.10
C LEU A 213 1.47 9.93 -18.47
N ASP A 214 1.13 8.65 -18.59
CA ASP A 214 1.34 7.87 -19.81
C ASP A 214 0.14 8.02 -20.76
N ALA A 215 0.23 8.95 -21.67
CA ALA A 215 -0.75 9.15 -22.76
C ALA A 215 -0.73 8.00 -23.80
N GLY A 216 -0.66 6.73 -23.41
CA GLY A 216 -0.58 5.64 -24.38
C GLY A 216 -0.55 4.21 -23.85
N GLY A 217 -0.68 3.98 -22.58
CA GLY A 217 -0.67 2.65 -21.97
C GLY A 217 -2.00 2.26 -21.33
N ALA A 218 -2.18 0.99 -21.03
CA ALA A 218 -3.37 0.33 -20.50
C ALA A 218 -4.25 1.19 -19.57
N GLU A 219 -5.56 0.94 -19.59
CA GLU A 219 -6.58 1.65 -18.81
C GLU A 219 -6.04 2.07 -17.42
N SER A 220 -5.89 3.39 -17.24
CA SER A 220 -5.44 3.93 -15.96
C SER A 220 -6.46 3.54 -14.89
N THR A 221 -6.01 2.97 -13.77
CA THR A 221 -6.88 2.75 -12.62
C THR A 221 -7.58 4.07 -12.27
N THR A 222 -8.85 4.02 -11.97
CA THR A 222 -9.62 5.17 -11.52
C THR A 222 -10.18 4.91 -10.13
N LEU A 223 -10.41 5.97 -9.38
CA LEU A 223 -11.12 5.85 -8.11
C LEU A 223 -12.48 5.19 -8.35
N ASN A 224 -12.84 4.25 -7.46
CA ASN A 224 -14.10 3.51 -7.49
C ASN A 224 -14.35 2.65 -8.76
N MET A 225 -13.31 2.29 -9.52
CA MET A 225 -13.48 1.45 -10.72
C MET A 225 -14.09 0.07 -10.43
N LEU A 226 -13.93 -0.43 -9.22
CA LEU A 226 -14.45 -1.75 -8.80
C LEU A 226 -15.90 -1.70 -8.28
N HIS A 227 -16.47 -0.51 -8.07
CA HIS A 227 -17.83 -0.34 -7.55
C HIS A 227 -18.13 -1.20 -6.30
N LEU A 228 -17.22 -1.22 -5.35
CA LEU A 228 -17.31 -2.08 -4.16
C LEU A 228 -18.49 -1.71 -3.27
N PRO A 229 -19.23 -2.70 -2.74
CA PRO A 229 -20.34 -2.43 -1.84
C PRO A 229 -19.86 -1.84 -0.51
N LEU A 230 -20.55 -0.82 -0.03
CA LEU A 230 -20.24 -0.15 1.24
C LEU A 230 -20.29 -1.13 2.45
N ALA A 231 -21.03 -2.22 2.32
CA ALA A 231 -21.12 -3.27 3.33
C ALA A 231 -19.76 -3.90 3.70
N LEU A 232 -18.74 -3.81 2.85
CA LEU A 232 -17.38 -4.26 3.16
C LEU A 232 -16.69 -3.39 4.22
N LEU A 233 -17.10 -2.14 4.37
CA LEU A 233 -16.48 -1.21 5.32
C LEU A 233 -16.90 -1.49 6.78
N GLU A 234 -18.15 -1.88 7.02
CA GLU A 234 -18.67 -2.03 8.39
C GLU A 234 -17.94 -3.08 9.24
N PRO A 235 -17.57 -4.27 8.70
CA PRO A 235 -16.73 -5.23 9.43
C PRO A 235 -15.35 -4.66 9.81
N VAL A 236 -14.73 -3.87 8.94
CA VAL A 236 -13.42 -3.25 9.19
C VAL A 236 -13.52 -2.21 10.32
N LYS A 237 -14.54 -1.34 10.28
CA LYS A 237 -14.84 -0.39 11.37
C LYS A 237 -15.04 -1.10 12.71
N LYS A 238 -15.88 -2.12 12.70
CA LYS A 238 -16.16 -2.92 13.91
C LYS A 238 -14.89 -3.57 14.45
N ALA A 239 -14.05 -4.12 13.60
CA ALA A 239 -12.78 -4.72 14.00
C ALA A 239 -11.84 -3.69 14.64
N ALA A 240 -11.73 -2.50 14.06
CA ALA A 240 -10.92 -1.41 14.61
C ALA A 240 -11.31 -1.03 16.04
N LEU A 241 -12.61 -1.02 16.37
CA LEU A 241 -13.10 -0.71 17.72
C LEU A 241 -12.74 -1.78 18.78
N HIS A 242 -12.37 -2.99 18.36
CA HIS A 242 -12.11 -4.11 19.26
C HIS A 242 -10.62 -4.45 19.42
N ILE A 243 -9.71 -3.69 18.77
CA ILE A 243 -8.28 -3.88 18.96
C ILE A 243 -7.87 -3.22 20.29
N PRO A 244 -7.24 -3.97 21.23
CA PRO A 244 -6.79 -3.40 22.50
C PRO A 244 -5.79 -2.26 22.27
N GLY A 245 -6.04 -1.10 22.86
CA GLY A 245 -5.18 0.09 22.76
C GLY A 245 -5.84 1.29 22.08
N MET A 246 -7.02 1.17 21.50
CA MET A 246 -7.77 2.31 21.01
C MET A 246 -8.48 3.06 22.14
N ASN A 247 -8.20 4.35 22.26
CA ASN A 247 -9.18 5.31 22.74
C ASN A 247 -10.31 5.42 21.69
N PRO A 248 -11.57 5.60 22.10
CA PRO A 248 -12.68 5.68 21.16
C PRO A 248 -12.41 6.79 20.12
N ALA A 249 -12.76 6.48 18.88
CA ALA A 249 -12.71 7.44 17.77
C ALA A 249 -13.25 8.82 18.20
N PRO A 250 -12.71 9.93 17.67
CA PRO A 250 -13.25 11.25 17.95
C PRO A 250 -14.74 11.22 17.59
N GLN A 251 -15.55 11.63 18.57
CA GLN A 251 -16.99 11.74 18.40
C GLN A 251 -17.28 12.59 17.15
N PRO A 252 -18.35 12.30 16.39
CA PRO A 252 -18.79 13.18 15.33
C PRO A 252 -18.98 14.58 15.93
N LEU A 253 -18.41 15.57 15.28
CA LEU A 253 -18.68 16.98 15.55
C LEU A 253 -20.17 17.23 15.21
N ASN A 254 -21.05 16.88 16.12
CA ASN A 254 -22.37 17.45 16.21
C ASN A 254 -22.19 18.72 17.04
N ASP A 255 -22.64 19.82 16.51
CA ASP A 255 -22.68 21.18 17.05
C ASP A 255 -21.48 22.10 16.70
N LEU A 256 -21.59 22.67 15.49
CA LEU A 256 -21.52 24.12 15.27
C LEU A 256 -22.31 24.48 13.99
#